data_1d9692492998f38db0f8aa045bcde59f
#
_entry.id   1d9692492998f38db0f8aa045bcde59f
#
_cell.length_a   1.000
_cell.length_b   1.000
_cell.length_c   1.000
_cell.angle_alpha   90.00
_cell.angle_beta   90.00
_cell.angle_gamma   90.00
#
_symmetry.space_group_name_H-M   'P 1'
#
loop_
_entity.id
_entity.type
_entity.pdbx_description
1 polymer ?
#
loop_
_entity_poly.entity_id
_entity_poly.type
_entity_poly.pdbx_seq_one_letter_code
_entity_poly.pdbx_strand_id
1 'polypeptide(L)'
;MPEPGFAQALYYQVSGSADAGQQAVAWALGAGADLRQLALVFDWCQDILTEAQSKALAAKLARGIQQSRRDSSLPMMRSRLLAAVALSGHLPDDPEREIDQVVRKWWEGQIVPALNSGREAVAREDAYALMEILHVVRDNFNQDLREGSPQFFTDLPMVDLLSCYPATFPAGENDYRIPAALHVGDQPDLRRAALSRAGELSMVAYDSNAPGSQILQGWLMNDHFLLRGTFGAPYEFLWANPYQPGLSYFQAPLVVHDSLLGRLFVRSDWDESAAWLGYFSGELQMFHDGAVTTLDPRSAAEQVDLKRAVIVFGARTRKFKVAAAGKEPVFVVGLKPRHDYLIEMDDEEMSEARSDPGGILDLDVPHDREAGVRLQPTGEPAKATARLEQP
;
A
#
# COMPACT_ATOMS: atom_id res chain seq x y z
N MET A 1 25.10 -9.49 -6.53
CA MET A 1 24.24 -9.09 -5.41
C MET A 1 23.61 -7.76 -5.77
N PRO A 2 22.27 -7.62 -5.74
CA PRO A 2 21.59 -6.41 -6.24
C PRO A 2 21.86 -5.15 -5.44
N GLU A 3 22.05 -5.27 -4.13
CA GLU A 3 22.33 -4.16 -3.20
C GLU A 3 23.53 -4.50 -2.34
N PRO A 4 24.75 -4.47 -2.93
CA PRO A 4 25.93 -5.00 -2.28
C PRO A 4 26.34 -4.19 -1.03
N GLY A 5 26.18 -2.86 -1.05
CA GLY A 5 26.47 -2.03 0.10
C GLY A 5 25.57 -2.35 1.28
N PHE A 6 24.27 -2.40 1.07
CA PHE A 6 23.30 -2.75 2.10
C PHE A 6 23.52 -4.18 2.65
N ALA A 7 23.61 -5.16 1.78
CA ALA A 7 23.74 -6.55 2.22
C ALA A 7 25.02 -6.83 2.99
N GLN A 8 26.15 -6.26 2.58
CA GLN A 8 27.44 -6.42 3.27
C GLN A 8 27.46 -5.67 4.61
N ALA A 9 26.91 -4.46 4.66
CA ALA A 9 26.84 -3.69 5.90
C ALA A 9 25.90 -4.35 6.91
N LEU A 10 24.74 -4.89 6.47
CA LEU A 10 23.84 -5.66 7.32
C LEU A 10 24.50 -6.94 7.84
N TYR A 11 25.18 -7.68 6.98
CA TYR A 11 25.90 -8.89 7.40
C TYR A 11 27.02 -8.57 8.41
N TYR A 12 27.72 -7.44 8.23
CA TYR A 12 28.69 -6.94 9.21
C TYR A 12 28.05 -6.70 10.57
N GLN A 13 26.94 -5.95 10.61
CA GLN A 13 26.24 -5.62 11.87
C GLN A 13 25.78 -6.87 12.64
N VAL A 14 25.32 -7.89 11.93
CA VAL A 14 24.75 -9.08 12.58
C VAL A 14 25.83 -10.12 12.95
N SER A 15 26.82 -10.31 12.10
CA SER A 15 27.82 -11.37 12.27
C SER A 15 29.12 -10.89 12.90
N GLY A 16 29.39 -9.57 12.90
CA GLY A 16 30.69 -9.03 13.26
C GLY A 16 31.80 -9.33 12.24
N SER A 17 31.44 -9.75 11.00
CA SER A 17 32.41 -10.10 9.96
C SER A 17 33.18 -8.87 9.47
N ALA A 18 34.42 -8.71 9.91
CA ALA A 18 35.28 -7.61 9.47
C ALA A 18 35.45 -7.56 7.95
N ASP A 19 35.52 -8.72 7.28
CA ASP A 19 35.62 -8.79 5.82
C ASP A 19 34.38 -8.19 5.13
N ALA A 20 33.19 -8.48 5.65
CA ALA A 20 31.95 -7.93 5.11
C ALA A 20 31.88 -6.39 5.28
N GLY A 21 32.26 -5.90 6.46
CA GLY A 21 32.35 -4.47 6.72
C GLY A 21 33.34 -3.77 5.78
N GLN A 22 34.53 -4.34 5.60
CA GLN A 22 35.54 -3.81 4.67
C GLN A 22 35.05 -3.83 3.21
N GLN A 23 34.33 -4.87 2.78
CA GLN A 23 33.74 -4.94 1.44
C GLN A 23 32.66 -3.87 1.25
N ALA A 24 31.79 -3.63 2.25
CA ALA A 24 30.80 -2.56 2.23
C ALA A 24 31.47 -1.18 2.08
N VAL A 25 32.50 -0.91 2.90
CA VAL A 25 33.25 0.35 2.84
C VAL A 25 33.98 0.52 1.50
N ALA A 26 34.63 -0.53 1.00
CA ALA A 26 35.29 -0.49 -0.31
C ALA A 26 34.31 -0.20 -1.44
N TRP A 27 33.11 -0.83 -1.42
CA TRP A 27 32.04 -0.54 -2.37
C TRP A 27 31.59 0.94 -2.27
N ALA A 28 31.36 1.44 -1.06
CA ALA A 28 30.88 2.79 -0.84
C ALA A 28 31.91 3.86 -1.28
N LEU A 29 33.18 3.64 -1.04
CA LEU A 29 34.27 4.54 -1.48
C LEU A 29 34.50 4.47 -3.00
N GLY A 30 34.26 3.31 -3.60
CA GLY A 30 34.45 3.05 -5.03
C GLY A 30 33.20 3.31 -5.87
N ALA A 31 32.63 2.23 -6.42
CA ALA A 31 31.54 2.24 -7.39
C ALA A 31 30.16 2.56 -6.82
N GLY A 32 29.99 2.55 -5.48
CA GLY A 32 28.70 2.82 -4.84
C GLY A 32 28.15 4.19 -5.22
N ALA A 33 26.93 4.25 -5.75
CA ALA A 33 26.26 5.48 -6.15
C ALA A 33 24.87 5.64 -5.53
N ASP A 34 24.27 4.54 -5.05
CA ASP A 34 22.95 4.56 -4.41
C ASP A 34 23.00 5.24 -3.05
N LEU A 35 22.26 6.35 -2.91
CA LEU A 35 22.34 7.21 -1.72
C LEU A 35 21.86 6.50 -0.44
N ARG A 36 20.85 5.62 -0.54
CA ARG A 36 20.37 4.81 0.60
C ARG A 36 21.47 3.88 1.09
N GLN A 37 22.03 3.09 0.20
CA GLN A 37 23.08 2.15 0.57
C GLN A 37 24.33 2.85 1.11
N LEU A 38 24.71 4.00 0.54
CA LEU A 38 25.82 4.81 1.04
C LEU A 38 25.56 5.28 2.48
N ALA A 39 24.32 5.71 2.78
CA ALA A 39 23.94 6.12 4.13
C ALA A 39 24.04 4.96 5.13
N LEU A 40 23.49 3.81 4.77
CA LEU A 40 23.53 2.60 5.61
C LEU A 40 24.97 2.10 5.85
N VAL A 41 25.82 2.11 4.81
CA VAL A 41 27.23 1.75 4.99
C VAL A 41 27.94 2.74 5.89
N PHE A 42 27.71 4.04 5.71
CA PHE A 42 28.36 5.07 6.53
C PHE A 42 27.98 4.94 8.00
N ASP A 43 26.71 4.72 8.30
CA ASP A 43 26.19 4.58 9.66
C ASP A 43 26.61 3.25 10.30
N TRP A 44 26.36 2.13 9.62
CA TRP A 44 26.55 0.78 10.18
C TRP A 44 28.01 0.33 10.24
N CYS A 45 28.90 0.90 9.44
CA CYS A 45 30.31 0.58 9.43
C CYS A 45 31.19 1.66 10.06
N GLN A 46 30.60 2.60 10.82
CA GLN A 46 31.31 3.78 11.34
C GLN A 46 32.52 3.42 12.22
N ASP A 47 32.40 2.37 13.01
CA ASP A 47 33.44 1.90 13.95
C ASP A 47 34.70 1.34 13.26
N ILE A 48 34.60 0.95 11.99
CA ILE A 48 35.74 0.43 11.19
C ILE A 48 36.27 1.46 10.17
N LEU A 49 35.63 2.64 10.06
CA LEU A 49 36.07 3.69 9.17
C LEU A 49 37.32 4.42 9.73
N THR A 50 38.33 4.57 8.90
CA THR A 50 39.37 5.55 9.20
C THR A 50 38.83 6.98 9.07
N GLU A 51 39.48 7.96 9.72
CA GLU A 51 39.09 9.39 9.63
C GLU A 51 39.02 9.88 8.18
N ALA A 52 39.98 9.46 7.34
CA ALA A 52 40.02 9.83 5.92
C ALA A 52 38.83 9.22 5.14
N GLN A 53 38.49 7.95 5.42
CA GLN A 53 37.36 7.29 4.81
C GLN A 53 36.00 7.90 5.25
N SER A 54 35.87 8.21 6.54
CA SER A 54 34.71 8.90 7.09
C SER A 54 34.47 10.25 6.41
N LYS A 55 35.53 11.10 6.31
CA LYS A 55 35.46 12.38 5.60
C LYS A 55 35.10 12.23 4.12
N ALA A 56 35.63 11.21 3.44
CA ALA A 56 35.37 10.97 2.03
C ALA A 56 33.93 10.55 1.80
N LEU A 57 33.38 9.62 2.62
CA LEU A 57 31.99 9.17 2.55
C LEU A 57 31.01 10.27 2.95
N ALA A 58 31.27 11.04 4.00
CA ALA A 58 30.45 12.18 4.38
C ALA A 58 30.35 13.20 3.23
N ALA A 59 31.46 13.53 2.58
CA ALA A 59 31.45 14.40 1.41
C ALA A 59 30.69 13.80 0.22
N LYS A 60 30.74 12.48 0.05
CA LYS A 60 30.00 11.76 -1.01
C LYS A 60 28.50 11.79 -0.75
N LEU A 61 28.05 11.56 0.49
CA LEU A 61 26.65 11.65 0.92
C LEU A 61 26.12 13.08 0.75
N ALA A 62 26.83 14.08 1.21
CA ALA A 62 26.44 15.49 1.05
C ALA A 62 26.22 15.87 -0.42
N ARG A 63 27.12 15.44 -1.31
CA ARG A 63 26.93 15.64 -2.76
C ARG A 63 25.71 14.89 -3.29
N GLY A 64 25.46 13.63 -2.84
CA GLY A 64 24.30 12.85 -3.21
C GLY A 64 22.98 13.54 -2.84
N ILE A 65 22.88 14.08 -1.63
CA ILE A 65 21.73 14.89 -1.21
C ILE A 65 21.53 16.09 -2.15
N GLN A 66 22.57 16.84 -2.46
CA GLN A 66 22.44 18.01 -3.32
C GLN A 66 22.04 17.66 -4.76
N GLN A 67 22.58 16.59 -5.31
CA GLN A 67 22.26 16.13 -6.68
C GLN A 67 20.81 15.63 -6.81
N SER A 68 20.27 15.06 -5.73
CA SER A 68 18.92 14.51 -5.71
C SER A 68 17.81 15.49 -5.31
N ARG A 69 18.12 16.75 -5.01
CA ARG A 69 17.14 17.75 -4.50
C ARG A 69 15.92 17.98 -5.40
N ARG A 70 16.02 17.69 -6.70
CA ARG A 70 14.92 17.87 -7.66
C ARG A 70 13.98 16.67 -7.72
N ASP A 71 14.41 15.55 -7.20
CA ASP A 71 13.60 14.33 -7.13
C ASP A 71 12.84 14.29 -5.81
N SER A 72 11.52 14.40 -5.88
CA SER A 72 10.60 14.33 -4.74
C SER A 72 9.88 12.99 -4.65
N SER A 73 10.32 11.97 -5.38
CA SER A 73 9.80 10.62 -5.25
C SER A 73 10.03 10.08 -3.84
N LEU A 74 9.11 9.27 -3.37
CA LEU A 74 9.16 8.71 -2.02
C LEU A 74 10.46 7.94 -1.75
N PRO A 75 10.95 7.07 -2.65
CA PRO A 75 12.25 6.41 -2.46
C PRO A 75 13.44 7.37 -2.36
N MET A 76 13.39 8.51 -3.07
CA MET A 76 14.45 9.50 -2.99
C MET A 76 14.37 10.31 -1.69
N MET A 77 13.16 10.68 -1.24
CA MET A 77 12.98 11.36 0.05
C MET A 77 13.46 10.48 1.21
N ARG A 78 13.16 9.18 1.20
CA ARG A 78 13.72 8.18 2.12
C ARG A 78 15.25 8.19 2.10
N SER A 79 15.86 8.14 0.91
CA SER A 79 17.32 8.06 0.75
C SER A 79 18.01 9.33 1.26
N ARG A 80 17.39 10.50 1.03
CA ARG A 80 17.87 11.79 1.54
C ARG A 80 17.76 11.89 3.06
N LEU A 81 16.64 11.40 3.63
CA LEU A 81 16.47 11.36 5.08
C LEU A 81 17.54 10.48 5.75
N LEU A 82 17.71 9.25 5.25
CA LEU A 82 18.76 8.34 5.76
C LEU A 82 20.15 8.98 5.70
N ALA A 83 20.49 9.62 4.57
CA ALA A 83 21.78 10.29 4.41
C ALA A 83 21.93 11.48 5.36
N ALA A 84 20.87 12.25 5.59
CA ALA A 84 20.89 13.37 6.52
C ALA A 84 21.05 12.91 7.97
N VAL A 85 20.33 11.87 8.37
CA VAL A 85 20.43 11.28 9.72
C VAL A 85 21.84 10.73 9.94
N ALA A 86 22.37 9.96 8.99
CA ALA A 86 23.74 9.43 9.07
C ALA A 86 24.82 10.53 9.15
N LEU A 87 24.58 11.70 8.56
CA LEU A 87 25.48 12.85 8.61
C LEU A 87 25.32 13.73 9.85
N SER A 88 24.28 13.50 10.66
CA SER A 88 24.08 14.27 11.89
C SER A 88 25.30 14.16 12.81
N GLY A 89 25.79 15.30 13.29
CA GLY A 89 27.01 15.38 14.09
C GLY A 89 28.33 15.32 13.30
N HIS A 90 28.31 15.02 11.99
CA HIS A 90 29.48 15.02 11.13
C HIS A 90 29.65 16.31 10.30
N LEU A 91 28.53 16.96 9.99
CA LEU A 91 28.51 18.24 9.26
C LEU A 91 27.61 19.25 9.98
N PRO A 92 27.97 20.54 10.01
CA PRO A 92 27.13 21.57 10.60
C PRO A 92 25.90 21.87 9.71
N ASP A 93 24.73 22.14 10.31
CA ASP A 93 23.50 22.74 9.77
C ASP A 93 22.82 22.08 8.55
N ASP A 94 23.52 21.43 7.64
CA ASP A 94 22.96 20.86 6.41
C ASP A 94 22.06 19.63 6.65
N PRO A 95 22.40 18.67 7.55
CA PRO A 95 21.55 17.52 7.84
C PRO A 95 20.21 17.92 8.44
N GLU A 96 20.20 18.82 9.41
CA GLU A 96 18.94 19.25 10.08
C GLU A 96 17.98 19.93 9.11
N ARG A 97 18.52 20.75 8.19
CA ARG A 97 17.73 21.40 7.14
C ARG A 97 17.11 20.39 6.18
N GLU A 98 17.82 19.31 5.87
CA GLU A 98 17.33 18.25 5.00
C GLU A 98 16.25 17.42 5.70
N ILE A 99 16.42 17.11 6.99
CA ILE A 99 15.40 16.44 7.80
C ILE A 99 14.11 17.29 7.86
N ASP A 100 14.22 18.60 8.11
CA ASP A 100 13.07 19.52 8.08
C ASP A 100 12.39 19.53 6.70
N GLN A 101 13.17 19.49 5.62
CA GLN A 101 12.64 19.40 4.26
C GLN A 101 11.82 18.13 4.03
N VAL A 102 12.28 16.97 4.51
CA VAL A 102 11.58 15.69 4.33
C VAL A 102 10.38 15.59 5.26
N VAL A 103 10.55 15.88 6.55
CA VAL A 103 9.48 15.66 7.55
C VAL A 103 8.41 16.72 7.43
N ARG A 104 8.76 18.01 7.51
CA ARG A 104 7.74 19.07 7.58
C ARG A 104 7.24 19.50 6.20
N LYS A 105 8.16 19.78 5.26
CA LYS A 105 7.72 20.38 3.99
C LYS A 105 7.15 19.37 3.02
N TRP A 106 7.76 18.18 2.95
CA TRP A 106 7.30 17.15 2.04
C TRP A 106 6.23 16.27 2.68
N TRP A 107 6.49 15.64 3.84
CA TRP A 107 5.52 14.74 4.47
C TRP A 107 4.30 15.48 4.97
N GLU A 108 4.46 16.38 5.96
CA GLU A 108 3.34 17.10 6.57
C GLU A 108 2.69 18.10 5.59
N GLY A 109 3.49 18.72 4.71
CA GLY A 109 3.01 19.76 3.79
C GLY A 109 2.47 19.26 2.46
N GLN A 110 2.79 18.05 2.01
CA GLN A 110 2.39 17.53 0.71
C GLN A 110 1.72 16.16 0.77
N ILE A 111 2.35 15.16 1.42
CA ILE A 111 1.83 13.78 1.41
C ILE A 111 0.60 13.64 2.29
N VAL A 112 0.66 14.09 3.54
CA VAL A 112 -0.48 14.04 4.47
C VAL A 112 -1.72 14.74 3.91
N PRO A 113 -1.65 15.99 3.38
CA PRO A 113 -2.82 16.62 2.75
C PRO A 113 -3.32 15.86 1.52
N ALA A 114 -2.43 15.22 0.76
CA ALA A 114 -2.82 14.41 -0.39
C ALA A 114 -3.61 13.18 0.05
N LEU A 115 -3.10 12.40 1.02
CA LEU A 115 -3.79 11.26 1.58
C LEU A 115 -5.14 11.65 2.17
N ASN A 116 -5.18 12.64 3.05
CA ASN A 116 -6.41 13.09 3.68
C ASN A 116 -7.43 13.69 2.71
N SER A 117 -6.98 14.12 1.53
CA SER A 117 -7.87 14.50 0.44
C SER A 117 -8.26 13.35 -0.48
N GLY A 118 -7.91 12.09 -0.16
CA GLY A 118 -8.24 10.92 -0.95
C GLY A 118 -7.46 10.81 -2.26
N ARG A 119 -6.25 11.35 -2.32
CA ARG A 119 -5.33 11.15 -3.43
C ARG A 119 -4.32 10.08 -3.07
N GLU A 120 -4.13 9.11 -3.94
CA GLU A 120 -3.10 8.10 -3.78
C GLU A 120 -1.71 8.75 -3.91
N ALA A 121 -1.11 9.07 -2.76
CA ALA A 121 0.21 9.70 -2.67
C ALA A 121 1.33 8.70 -2.35
N VAL A 122 0.96 7.45 -2.05
CA VAL A 122 1.87 6.35 -1.74
C VAL A 122 1.46 5.16 -2.60
N ALA A 123 2.26 4.87 -3.61
CA ALA A 123 2.07 3.68 -4.44
C ALA A 123 2.47 2.42 -3.66
N ARG A 124 1.86 1.27 -3.98
CA ARG A 124 2.16 -0.02 -3.34
C ARG A 124 3.65 -0.37 -3.39
N GLU A 125 4.30 -0.10 -4.51
CA GLU A 125 5.74 -0.34 -4.72
C GLU A 125 6.64 0.54 -3.84
N ASP A 126 6.13 1.67 -3.35
CA ASP A 126 6.85 2.61 -2.50
C ASP A 126 6.60 2.37 -1.00
N ALA A 127 5.74 1.41 -0.64
CA ALA A 127 5.37 1.13 0.75
C ALA A 127 6.59 0.85 1.64
N TYR A 128 7.58 0.11 1.12
CA TYR A 128 8.82 -0.15 1.87
C TYR A 128 9.60 1.13 2.16
N ALA A 129 9.72 2.02 1.18
CA ALA A 129 10.42 3.29 1.39
C ALA A 129 9.69 4.20 2.41
N LEU A 130 8.35 4.18 2.41
CA LEU A 130 7.56 4.84 3.45
C LEU A 130 7.86 4.26 4.83
N MET A 131 7.85 2.94 4.97
CA MET A 131 8.12 2.30 6.25
C MET A 131 9.52 2.62 6.78
N GLU A 132 10.55 2.67 5.92
CA GLU A 132 11.88 3.12 6.34
C GLU A 132 11.88 4.57 6.85
N ILE A 133 11.13 5.49 6.21
CA ILE A 133 10.97 6.87 6.71
C ILE A 133 10.34 6.86 8.12
N LEU A 134 9.26 6.11 8.30
CA LEU A 134 8.57 6.04 9.59
C LEU A 134 9.49 5.53 10.72
N HIS A 135 10.22 4.42 10.47
CA HIS A 135 11.17 3.88 11.44
C HIS A 135 12.27 4.89 11.78
N VAL A 136 12.89 5.49 10.77
CA VAL A 136 13.98 6.45 10.97
C VAL A 136 13.52 7.66 11.77
N VAL A 137 12.35 8.21 11.47
CA VAL A 137 11.83 9.39 12.20
C VAL A 137 11.44 9.04 13.62
N ARG A 138 10.75 7.90 13.83
CA ARG A 138 10.40 7.47 15.18
C ARG A 138 11.63 7.20 16.03
N ASP A 139 12.57 6.45 15.50
CA ASP A 139 13.69 5.92 16.29
C ASP A 139 14.76 7.01 16.58
N ASN A 140 14.91 8.03 15.72
CA ASN A 140 15.87 9.10 15.91
C ASN A 140 15.26 10.38 16.50
N PHE A 141 13.96 10.67 16.27
CA PHE A 141 13.34 11.92 16.70
C PHE A 141 12.15 11.73 17.64
N ASN A 142 11.80 10.49 17.98
CA ASN A 142 10.64 10.14 18.82
C ASN A 142 9.33 10.76 18.31
N GLN A 143 9.15 10.80 16.98
CA GLN A 143 7.96 11.36 16.32
C GLN A 143 7.27 10.28 15.49
N ASP A 144 5.96 10.09 15.70
CA ASP A 144 5.14 9.19 14.89
C ASP A 144 4.48 9.96 13.74
N LEU A 145 4.99 9.79 12.55
CA LEU A 145 4.46 10.47 11.36
C LEU A 145 3.06 9.96 10.94
N ARG A 146 2.58 8.83 11.49
CA ARG A 146 1.25 8.28 11.19
C ARG A 146 0.13 9.15 11.74
N GLU A 147 0.42 9.97 12.77
CA GLU A 147 -0.57 10.88 13.37
C GLU A 147 -1.16 11.88 12.35
N GLY A 148 -0.43 12.19 11.29
CA GLY A 148 -0.90 13.07 10.22
C GLY A 148 -2.03 12.49 9.35
N SER A 149 -2.12 11.15 9.23
CA SER A 149 -3.16 10.45 8.46
C SER A 149 -3.49 9.10 9.10
N PRO A 150 -4.09 9.09 10.30
CA PRO A 150 -4.29 7.88 11.09
C PRO A 150 -5.18 6.86 10.38
N GLN A 151 -6.21 7.29 9.66
CA GLN A 151 -7.09 6.39 8.91
C GLN A 151 -6.32 5.58 7.86
N PHE A 152 -5.45 6.24 7.09
CA PHE A 152 -4.63 5.57 6.09
C PHE A 152 -3.81 4.42 6.69
N PHE A 153 -3.14 4.67 7.82
CA PHE A 153 -2.30 3.65 8.47
C PHE A 153 -3.10 2.57 9.21
N THR A 154 -4.31 2.89 9.66
CA THR A 154 -5.21 1.90 10.27
C THR A 154 -5.70 0.88 9.23
N ASP A 155 -6.03 1.35 8.04
CA ASP A 155 -6.59 0.50 6.98
C ASP A 155 -5.51 -0.25 6.20
N LEU A 156 -4.29 0.31 6.15
CA LEU A 156 -3.20 -0.18 5.31
C LEU A 156 -2.90 -1.69 5.45
N PRO A 157 -2.81 -2.30 6.65
CA PRO A 157 -2.54 -3.73 6.78
C PRO A 157 -3.59 -4.61 6.10
N MET A 158 -4.87 -4.25 6.23
CA MET A 158 -5.96 -5.03 5.64
C MET A 158 -6.09 -4.78 4.13
N VAL A 159 -5.86 -3.56 3.68
CA VAL A 159 -5.77 -3.22 2.26
C VAL A 159 -4.63 -3.99 1.62
N ASP A 160 -3.47 -4.04 2.27
CA ASP A 160 -2.30 -4.78 1.79
C ASP A 160 -2.58 -6.28 1.67
N LEU A 161 -3.23 -6.86 2.66
CA LEU A 161 -3.59 -8.28 2.68
C LEU A 161 -4.62 -8.63 1.60
N LEU A 162 -5.72 -7.88 1.52
CA LEU A 162 -6.81 -8.19 0.61
C LEU A 162 -6.54 -7.78 -0.84
N SER A 163 -5.57 -6.92 -1.10
CA SER A 163 -5.18 -6.55 -2.46
C SER A 163 -4.37 -7.63 -3.20
N CYS A 164 -4.03 -8.74 -2.53
CA CYS A 164 -3.38 -9.88 -3.16
C CYS A 164 -4.41 -10.86 -3.74
N TYR A 165 -4.09 -11.43 -4.91
CA TYR A 165 -4.93 -12.52 -5.45
C TYR A 165 -4.99 -13.72 -4.51
N PRO A 166 -6.10 -14.49 -4.54
CA PRO A 166 -6.25 -15.69 -3.71
C PRO A 166 -5.19 -16.75 -3.95
N ALA A 167 -4.95 -17.08 -5.22
CA ALA A 167 -3.98 -18.10 -5.58
C ALA A 167 -2.55 -17.55 -5.57
N THR A 168 -1.62 -18.46 -5.31
CA THR A 168 -0.21 -18.19 -5.50
C THR A 168 0.13 -18.13 -6.98
N PHE A 169 1.11 -17.32 -7.33
CA PHE A 169 1.60 -17.25 -8.70
C PHE A 169 2.72 -18.30 -8.88
N PRO A 170 2.58 -19.24 -9.82
CA PRO A 170 3.63 -20.22 -10.06
C PRO A 170 4.83 -19.52 -10.70
N ALA A 171 5.94 -19.45 -9.99
CA ALA A 171 7.19 -18.94 -10.50
C ALA A 171 8.36 -19.84 -10.04
N GLY A 172 8.64 -20.87 -10.80
CA GLY A 172 9.77 -21.77 -10.55
C GLY A 172 9.65 -22.52 -9.24
N GLU A 173 10.57 -22.26 -8.31
CA GLU A 173 10.67 -22.97 -7.04
C GLU A 173 9.80 -22.39 -5.92
N ASN A 174 9.10 -21.26 -6.17
CA ASN A 174 8.36 -20.55 -5.13
C ASN A 174 6.93 -20.22 -5.60
N ASP A 175 5.98 -20.55 -4.76
CA ASP A 175 4.62 -20.09 -4.87
C ASP A 175 4.48 -18.81 -4.05
N TYR A 176 4.05 -17.71 -4.65
CA TYR A 176 3.82 -16.47 -3.92
C TYR A 176 2.54 -15.75 -4.34
N ARG A 177 1.94 -15.09 -3.39
CA ARG A 177 0.81 -14.19 -3.60
C ARG A 177 1.32 -12.81 -3.93
N ILE A 178 0.81 -12.23 -5.01
CA ILE A 178 1.24 -10.95 -5.53
C ILE A 178 0.10 -9.96 -5.40
N PRO A 179 0.38 -8.72 -4.95
CA PRO A 179 -0.60 -7.65 -5.01
C PRO A 179 -1.10 -7.41 -6.44
N ALA A 180 -2.40 -7.25 -6.62
CA ALA A 180 -3.02 -7.05 -7.93
C ALA A 180 -2.44 -5.84 -8.67
N ALA A 181 -2.11 -4.76 -7.97
CA ALA A 181 -1.48 -3.58 -8.55
C ALA A 181 -0.07 -3.82 -9.11
N LEU A 182 0.60 -4.93 -8.74
CA LEU A 182 1.94 -5.28 -9.21
C LEU A 182 1.91 -6.37 -10.30
N HIS A 183 0.72 -6.79 -10.72
CA HIS A 183 0.55 -7.75 -11.81
C HIS A 183 0.55 -7.01 -13.15
N VAL A 184 1.63 -7.14 -13.90
CA VAL A 184 1.78 -6.50 -15.22
C VAL A 184 1.77 -7.58 -16.31
N GLY A 185 0.70 -7.62 -17.08
CA GLY A 185 0.52 -8.63 -18.15
C GLY A 185 0.49 -10.04 -17.59
N ASP A 186 1.14 -10.98 -18.27
CA ASP A 186 1.16 -12.40 -17.90
C ASP A 186 2.23 -12.76 -16.86
N GLN A 187 3.03 -11.80 -16.42
CA GLN A 187 4.12 -12.05 -15.46
C GLN A 187 4.21 -10.96 -14.39
N PRO A 188 4.41 -11.36 -13.11
CA PRO A 188 4.59 -10.40 -12.03
C PRO A 188 5.97 -9.74 -12.06
N ASP A 189 6.03 -8.49 -11.59
CA ASP A 189 7.30 -7.85 -11.27
C ASP A 189 7.80 -8.34 -9.90
N LEU A 190 8.66 -9.36 -9.92
CA LEU A 190 9.17 -9.99 -8.69
C LEU A 190 10.00 -9.05 -7.81
N ARG A 191 10.66 -8.06 -8.40
CA ARG A 191 11.41 -7.07 -7.62
C ARG A 191 10.47 -6.17 -6.83
N ARG A 192 9.43 -5.65 -7.48
CA ARG A 192 8.40 -4.85 -6.82
C ARG A 192 7.63 -5.68 -5.78
N ALA A 193 7.31 -6.93 -6.09
CA ALA A 193 6.69 -7.86 -5.14
C ALA A 193 7.57 -8.10 -3.90
N ALA A 194 8.89 -8.25 -4.06
CA ALA A 194 9.82 -8.38 -2.95
C ALA A 194 9.88 -7.11 -2.09
N LEU A 195 9.87 -5.92 -2.70
CA LEU A 195 9.83 -4.65 -1.96
C LEU A 195 8.49 -4.44 -1.25
N SER A 196 7.36 -4.85 -1.86
CA SER A 196 6.06 -4.83 -1.20
C SER A 196 6.07 -5.73 0.06
N ARG A 197 6.61 -6.94 -0.06
CA ARG A 197 6.77 -7.85 1.08
C ARG A 197 7.67 -7.27 2.18
N ALA A 198 8.77 -6.62 1.81
CA ALA A 198 9.62 -5.91 2.76
C ALA A 198 8.86 -4.79 3.48
N GLY A 199 7.97 -4.08 2.78
CA GLY A 199 7.07 -3.10 3.36
C GLY A 199 6.13 -3.71 4.40
N GLU A 200 5.51 -4.84 4.09
CA GLU A 200 4.62 -5.57 5.00
C GLU A 200 5.36 -6.06 6.26
N LEU A 201 6.54 -6.66 6.12
CA LEU A 201 7.38 -7.07 7.25
C LEU A 201 7.79 -5.90 8.13
N SER A 202 8.20 -4.79 7.51
CA SER A 202 8.58 -3.56 8.18
C SER A 202 7.40 -2.90 8.90
N MET A 203 6.19 -2.98 8.32
CA MET A 203 4.94 -2.50 8.94
C MET A 203 4.60 -3.28 10.22
N VAL A 204 4.71 -4.61 10.18
CA VAL A 204 4.53 -5.47 11.35
C VAL A 204 5.56 -5.12 12.43
N ALA A 205 6.82 -4.92 12.05
CA ALA A 205 7.89 -4.55 12.99
C ALA A 205 7.68 -3.16 13.61
N TYR A 206 7.03 -2.23 12.88
CA TYR A 206 6.75 -0.88 13.37
C TYR A 206 5.74 -0.86 14.52
N ASP A 207 4.66 -1.66 14.42
CA ASP A 207 3.60 -1.70 15.44
C ASP A 207 3.08 -3.13 15.64
N SER A 208 3.89 -3.96 16.29
CA SER A 208 3.62 -5.39 16.48
C SER A 208 2.40 -5.70 17.38
N ASN A 209 1.91 -4.69 18.11
CA ASN A 209 0.75 -4.85 19.00
C ASN A 209 -0.58 -4.43 18.36
N ALA A 210 -0.55 -3.76 17.22
CA ALA A 210 -1.77 -3.39 16.51
C ALA A 210 -2.47 -4.65 15.94
N PRO A 211 -3.80 -4.78 16.11
CA PRO A 211 -4.53 -5.97 15.60
C PRO A 211 -4.32 -6.22 14.11
N GLY A 212 -4.31 -5.16 13.29
CA GLY A 212 -4.04 -5.27 11.86
C GLY A 212 -2.65 -5.83 11.55
N SER A 213 -1.62 -5.36 12.26
CA SER A 213 -0.25 -5.86 12.14
C SER A 213 -0.14 -7.32 12.58
N GLN A 214 -0.86 -7.74 13.63
CA GLN A 214 -0.85 -9.14 14.08
C GLN A 214 -1.55 -10.07 13.08
N ILE A 215 -2.62 -9.64 12.44
CA ILE A 215 -3.28 -10.41 11.36
C ILE A 215 -2.33 -10.51 10.16
N LEU A 216 -1.72 -9.40 9.77
CA LEU A 216 -0.74 -9.37 8.68
C LEU A 216 0.47 -10.29 8.99
N GLN A 217 0.99 -10.29 10.22
CA GLN A 217 2.04 -11.21 10.66
C GLN A 217 1.60 -12.67 10.51
N GLY A 218 0.39 -13.01 10.94
CA GLY A 218 -0.14 -14.37 10.81
C GLY A 218 -0.21 -14.82 9.34
N TRP A 219 -0.56 -13.92 8.43
CA TRP A 219 -0.56 -14.19 6.99
C TRP A 219 0.85 -14.34 6.44
N LEU A 220 1.78 -13.44 6.78
CA LEU A 220 3.17 -13.47 6.34
C LEU A 220 3.89 -14.77 6.74
N MET A 221 3.58 -15.32 7.92
CA MET A 221 4.14 -16.59 8.38
C MET A 221 3.59 -17.80 7.62
N ASN A 222 2.38 -17.73 7.07
CA ASN A 222 1.75 -18.82 6.32
C ASN A 222 1.92 -18.68 4.81
N ASP A 223 2.31 -17.52 4.32
CA ASP A 223 2.59 -17.32 2.91
C ASP A 223 3.97 -17.86 2.56
N HIS A 224 4.02 -18.70 1.53
CA HIS A 224 5.26 -19.28 1.05
C HIS A 224 6.13 -18.32 0.24
N PHE A 225 5.69 -17.07 0.04
CA PHE A 225 6.54 -16.04 -0.52
C PHE A 225 7.64 -15.69 0.46
N LEU A 226 8.66 -16.48 0.42
CA LEU A 226 9.87 -16.19 1.14
C LEU A 226 10.73 -15.33 0.24
N LEU A 227 11.23 -14.25 0.79
CA LEU A 227 12.21 -13.39 0.15
C LEU A 227 13.55 -14.13 -0.03
N ARG A 228 13.48 -15.43 -0.42
CA ARG A 228 14.64 -16.32 -0.54
C ARG A 228 15.56 -15.99 -1.70
N GLY A 229 15.14 -15.14 -2.60
CA GLY A 229 16.00 -14.65 -3.68
C GLY A 229 17.05 -13.66 -3.19
N THR A 230 18.06 -13.44 -4.02
CA THR A 230 19.14 -12.48 -3.75
C THR A 230 18.66 -11.06 -3.49
N PHE A 231 17.45 -10.71 -3.90
CA PHE A 231 16.80 -9.43 -3.60
C PHE A 231 16.15 -9.40 -2.22
N GLY A 232 15.44 -10.46 -1.86
CA GLY A 232 14.57 -10.45 -0.70
C GLY A 232 15.25 -10.82 0.60
N ALA A 233 16.24 -11.71 0.55
CA ALA A 233 16.90 -12.26 1.75
C ALA A 233 17.44 -11.20 2.73
N PRO A 234 18.08 -10.10 2.30
CA PRO A 234 18.52 -9.07 3.24
C PRO A 234 17.36 -8.35 3.94
N TYR A 235 16.23 -8.16 3.26
CA TYR A 235 15.06 -7.51 3.84
C TYR A 235 14.34 -8.42 4.83
N GLU A 236 14.18 -9.71 4.51
CA GLU A 236 13.64 -10.69 5.43
C GLU A 236 14.50 -10.77 6.68
N PHE A 237 15.82 -10.81 6.51
CA PHE A 237 16.77 -10.87 7.62
C PHE A 237 16.70 -9.63 8.51
N LEU A 238 16.46 -8.45 7.93
CA LEU A 238 16.33 -7.19 8.68
C LEU A 238 15.02 -7.09 9.45
N TRP A 239 13.90 -7.50 8.85
CA TRP A 239 12.56 -7.18 9.36
C TRP A 239 11.77 -8.37 9.88
N ALA A 240 12.03 -9.60 9.40
CA ALA A 240 11.27 -10.74 9.84
C ALA A 240 11.60 -11.11 11.30
N ASN A 241 10.58 -11.17 12.12
CA ASN A 241 10.69 -11.65 13.49
C ASN A 241 9.65 -12.75 13.74
N PRO A 242 10.03 -14.03 13.67
CA PRO A 242 9.10 -15.15 13.84
C PRO A 242 8.54 -15.24 15.27
N TYR A 243 9.11 -14.53 16.23
CA TYR A 243 8.62 -14.49 17.61
C TYR A 243 7.61 -13.37 17.86
N GLN A 244 7.32 -12.52 16.88
CA GLN A 244 6.25 -11.55 16.99
C GLN A 244 4.89 -12.25 17.02
N PRO A 245 3.95 -11.80 17.87
CA PRO A 245 2.63 -12.41 17.93
C PRO A 245 1.90 -12.21 16.60
N GLY A 246 1.32 -13.29 16.10
CA GLY A 246 0.47 -13.29 14.91
C GLY A 246 -0.92 -13.80 15.24
N LEU A 247 -1.95 -13.11 14.78
CA LEU A 247 -3.32 -13.62 14.77
C LEU A 247 -3.58 -14.41 13.50
N SER A 248 -4.51 -15.36 13.59
CA SER A 248 -4.91 -16.11 12.40
C SER A 248 -5.55 -15.17 11.36
N TYR A 249 -5.00 -15.10 10.16
CA TYR A 249 -5.56 -14.29 9.08
C TYR A 249 -6.94 -14.78 8.60
N PHE A 250 -7.33 -16.01 8.93
CA PHE A 250 -8.71 -16.49 8.71
C PHE A 250 -9.75 -15.68 9.50
N GLN A 251 -9.33 -14.88 10.47
CA GLN A 251 -10.18 -13.95 11.21
C GLN A 251 -10.22 -12.55 10.58
N ALA A 252 -9.42 -12.29 9.57
CA ALA A 252 -9.45 -11.04 8.86
C ALA A 252 -10.78 -10.85 8.12
N PRO A 253 -11.25 -9.62 7.95
CA PRO A 253 -12.43 -9.35 7.14
C PRO A 253 -12.19 -9.84 5.70
N LEU A 254 -13.27 -10.33 5.05
CA LEU A 254 -13.23 -10.73 3.65
C LEU A 254 -13.63 -9.58 2.71
N VAL A 255 -14.01 -8.45 3.28
CA VAL A 255 -14.39 -7.22 2.59
C VAL A 255 -13.65 -6.06 3.24
N VAL A 256 -12.94 -5.29 2.44
CA VAL A 256 -12.29 -4.05 2.86
C VAL A 256 -12.65 -2.94 1.89
N HIS A 257 -13.32 -1.92 2.41
CA HIS A 257 -13.60 -0.68 1.70
C HIS A 257 -12.74 0.43 2.30
N ASP A 258 -11.68 0.78 1.60
CA ASP A 258 -10.87 1.96 1.90
C ASP A 258 -11.54 3.20 1.30
N SER A 259 -12.46 3.78 2.05
CA SER A 259 -13.21 4.96 1.64
C SER A 259 -12.36 6.23 1.57
N LEU A 260 -11.18 6.24 2.17
CA LEU A 260 -10.24 7.36 2.11
C LEU A 260 -9.65 7.50 0.71
N LEU A 261 -9.19 6.39 0.11
CA LEU A 261 -8.59 6.39 -1.23
C LEU A 261 -9.51 5.83 -2.32
N GLY A 262 -10.71 5.36 -1.97
CA GLY A 262 -11.70 4.83 -2.92
C GLY A 262 -11.29 3.49 -3.51
N ARG A 263 -10.96 2.53 -2.64
CA ARG A 263 -10.56 1.16 -3.02
C ARG A 263 -11.47 0.15 -2.34
N LEU A 264 -11.81 -0.92 -3.05
CA LEU A 264 -12.65 -2.01 -2.54
C LEU A 264 -12.03 -3.35 -2.90
N PHE A 265 -11.85 -4.21 -1.91
CA PHE A 265 -11.37 -5.57 -2.08
C PHE A 265 -12.34 -6.53 -1.39
N VAL A 266 -12.73 -7.58 -2.11
CA VAL A 266 -13.67 -8.60 -1.64
C VAL A 266 -13.13 -9.97 -1.97
N ARG A 267 -13.20 -10.90 -1.02
CA ARG A 267 -12.92 -12.33 -1.20
C ARG A 267 -14.11 -13.16 -0.75
N SER A 268 -14.39 -14.26 -1.44
CA SER A 268 -15.43 -15.20 -0.99
C SER A 268 -15.01 -15.96 0.27
N ASP A 269 -13.73 -16.32 0.37
CA ASP A 269 -13.10 -17.04 1.48
C ASP A 269 -11.57 -16.90 1.42
N TRP A 270 -10.84 -17.68 2.23
CA TRP A 270 -9.38 -17.67 2.29
C TRP A 270 -8.70 -18.79 1.48
N ASP A 271 -9.46 -19.62 0.80
CA ASP A 271 -8.89 -20.67 -0.06
C ASP A 271 -8.26 -20.09 -1.34
N GLU A 272 -7.37 -20.84 -1.96
CA GLU A 272 -6.72 -20.44 -3.22
C GLU A 272 -7.70 -20.39 -4.40
N SER A 273 -8.78 -21.16 -4.31
CA SER A 273 -9.88 -21.16 -5.28
C SER A 273 -10.94 -20.09 -5.03
N ALA A 274 -10.74 -19.22 -4.03
CA ALA A 274 -11.68 -18.15 -3.73
C ALA A 274 -11.92 -17.25 -4.94
N ALA A 275 -13.16 -16.78 -5.08
CA ALA A 275 -13.44 -15.65 -5.94
C ALA A 275 -12.94 -14.36 -5.25
N TRP A 276 -12.33 -13.49 -6.02
CA TRP A 276 -11.84 -12.19 -5.54
C TRP A 276 -12.24 -11.09 -6.51
N LEU A 277 -12.52 -9.92 -5.96
CA LEU A 277 -12.77 -8.71 -6.72
C LEU A 277 -11.95 -7.57 -6.10
N GLY A 278 -11.27 -6.81 -6.93
CA GLY A 278 -10.58 -5.59 -6.56
C GLY A 278 -11.02 -4.42 -7.43
N TYR A 279 -11.41 -3.33 -6.79
CA TYR A 279 -11.65 -2.05 -7.45
C TYR A 279 -10.69 -1.00 -6.88
N PHE A 280 -9.77 -0.53 -7.70
CA PHE A 280 -8.71 0.40 -7.31
C PHE A 280 -8.24 1.18 -8.54
N SER A 281 -7.84 2.42 -8.36
CA SER A 281 -7.38 3.32 -9.45
C SER A 281 -8.35 3.39 -10.65
N GLY A 282 -9.66 3.22 -10.39
CA GLY A 282 -10.70 3.21 -11.42
C GLY A 282 -10.77 1.93 -12.26
N GLU A 283 -9.97 0.93 -11.93
CA GLU A 283 -9.92 -0.38 -12.56
C GLU A 283 -10.67 -1.42 -11.71
N LEU A 284 -11.44 -2.28 -12.36
CA LEU A 284 -12.16 -3.37 -11.73
C LEU A 284 -11.57 -4.68 -12.23
N GLN A 285 -11.03 -5.46 -11.32
CA GLN A 285 -10.47 -6.77 -11.59
C GLN A 285 -11.26 -7.85 -10.84
N MET A 286 -11.44 -8.99 -11.48
CA MET A 286 -12.03 -10.17 -10.88
C MET A 286 -11.11 -11.37 -11.08
N PHE A 287 -10.85 -12.09 -10.00
CA PHE A 287 -10.13 -13.36 -10.01
C PHE A 287 -11.14 -14.48 -9.76
N HIS A 288 -11.15 -15.47 -10.66
CA HIS A 288 -11.97 -16.66 -10.55
C HIS A 288 -11.30 -17.83 -11.28
N ASP A 289 -11.31 -19.00 -10.70
CA ASP A 289 -10.74 -20.23 -11.28
C ASP A 289 -9.28 -20.07 -11.77
N GLY A 290 -8.47 -19.36 -11.02
CA GLY A 290 -7.05 -19.15 -11.35
C GLY A 290 -6.77 -18.11 -12.45
N ALA A 291 -7.79 -17.41 -12.93
CA ALA A 291 -7.67 -16.40 -13.98
C ALA A 291 -8.10 -15.02 -13.50
N VAL A 292 -7.38 -13.99 -13.95
CA VAL A 292 -7.72 -12.58 -13.71
C VAL A 292 -8.43 -12.03 -14.94
N THR A 293 -9.56 -11.38 -14.72
CA THR A 293 -10.31 -10.67 -15.77
C THR A 293 -10.48 -9.21 -15.34
N THR A 294 -10.07 -8.29 -16.20
CA THR A 294 -10.38 -6.86 -16.03
C THR A 294 -11.77 -6.59 -16.57
N LEU A 295 -12.61 -5.98 -15.73
CA LEU A 295 -13.97 -5.61 -16.08
C LEU A 295 -14.08 -4.10 -16.27
N ASP A 296 -14.89 -3.66 -17.22
CA ASP A 296 -15.25 -2.24 -17.30
C ASP A 296 -16.39 -1.97 -16.30
N PRO A 297 -16.16 -1.14 -15.24
CA PRO A 297 -17.22 -0.81 -14.29
C PRO A 297 -18.38 -0.03 -14.92
N ARG A 298 -18.23 0.37 -16.18
CA ARG A 298 -19.28 0.99 -17.01
C ARG A 298 -20.02 -0.02 -17.89
N SER A 299 -19.61 -1.30 -17.87
CA SER A 299 -20.25 -2.33 -18.68
C SER A 299 -21.65 -2.66 -18.16
N ALA A 300 -22.40 -3.46 -18.95
CA ALA A 300 -23.79 -3.78 -18.68
C ALA A 300 -24.00 -4.90 -17.64
N ALA A 301 -22.98 -5.38 -16.96
CA ALA A 301 -23.16 -6.30 -15.85
C ALA A 301 -23.87 -5.58 -14.70
N GLU A 302 -25.01 -6.08 -14.25
CA GLU A 302 -25.84 -5.37 -13.31
C GLU A 302 -25.36 -5.56 -11.87
N GLN A 303 -24.96 -6.78 -11.51
CA GLN A 303 -24.38 -7.06 -10.19
C GLN A 303 -23.52 -8.32 -10.18
N VAL A 304 -22.59 -8.37 -9.24
CA VAL A 304 -21.81 -9.56 -8.87
C VAL A 304 -22.00 -9.86 -7.39
N ASP A 305 -22.48 -11.04 -7.08
CA ASP A 305 -22.59 -11.54 -5.71
C ASP A 305 -21.39 -12.44 -5.40
N LEU A 306 -20.59 -12.05 -4.41
CA LEU A 306 -19.41 -12.77 -3.95
C LEU A 306 -19.62 -13.50 -2.61
N LYS A 307 -20.90 -13.70 -2.19
CA LYS A 307 -21.29 -14.30 -0.91
C LYS A 307 -20.88 -13.47 0.34
N ARG A 308 -20.08 -12.44 0.18
CA ARG A 308 -19.58 -11.57 1.26
C ARG A 308 -19.88 -10.10 1.01
N ALA A 309 -20.14 -9.76 -0.23
CA ALA A 309 -20.60 -8.43 -0.66
C ALA A 309 -21.32 -8.56 -2.00
N VAL A 310 -22.26 -7.68 -2.24
CA VAL A 310 -22.92 -7.52 -3.53
C VAL A 310 -22.34 -6.25 -4.19
N ILE A 311 -21.83 -6.40 -5.40
CA ILE A 311 -21.24 -5.29 -6.16
C ILE A 311 -22.12 -4.96 -7.34
N VAL A 312 -22.58 -3.71 -7.39
CA VAL A 312 -23.44 -3.19 -8.47
C VAL A 312 -22.61 -2.21 -9.32
N PHE A 313 -22.70 -2.34 -10.63
CA PHE A 313 -22.03 -1.44 -11.55
C PHE A 313 -22.93 -0.24 -11.88
N GLY A 314 -22.66 0.91 -11.23
CA GLY A 314 -23.55 2.05 -11.20
C GLY A 314 -23.41 3.07 -12.32
N ALA A 315 -22.36 2.99 -13.16
CA ALA A 315 -22.09 4.05 -14.14
C ALA A 315 -23.18 4.20 -15.22
N ARG A 316 -23.86 3.11 -15.60
CA ARG A 316 -24.94 3.11 -16.60
C ARG A 316 -26.31 2.74 -16.04
N THR A 317 -26.37 2.02 -14.93
CA THR A 317 -27.60 1.48 -14.36
C THR A 317 -28.03 2.33 -13.18
N ARG A 318 -28.95 3.23 -13.41
CA ARG A 318 -29.49 4.13 -12.37
C ARG A 318 -30.71 3.56 -11.63
N LYS A 319 -31.24 2.45 -12.11
CA LYS A 319 -32.34 1.71 -11.47
C LYS A 319 -32.02 0.21 -11.55
N PHE A 320 -31.91 -0.43 -10.40
CA PHE A 320 -31.57 -1.83 -10.28
C PHE A 320 -32.31 -2.44 -9.08
N LYS A 321 -32.32 -3.76 -9.02
CA LYS A 321 -32.82 -4.52 -7.88
C LYS A 321 -31.64 -5.18 -7.20
N VAL A 322 -31.61 -5.11 -5.89
CA VAL A 322 -30.58 -5.74 -5.05
C VAL A 322 -31.23 -6.73 -4.12
N ALA A 323 -30.78 -7.97 -4.15
CA ALA A 323 -31.07 -8.95 -3.14
C ALA A 323 -29.81 -9.22 -2.33
N ALA A 324 -29.74 -8.70 -1.11
CA ALA A 324 -28.73 -9.09 -0.15
C ALA A 324 -29.26 -10.31 0.62
N ALA A 325 -28.70 -11.49 0.34
CA ALA A 325 -29.17 -12.75 0.92
C ALA A 325 -28.87 -12.92 2.42
N GLY A 326 -28.26 -11.91 3.04
CA GLY A 326 -27.87 -11.89 4.45
C GLY A 326 -27.54 -10.47 4.90
N LYS A 327 -26.55 -10.32 5.80
CA LYS A 327 -26.05 -9.02 6.24
C LYS A 327 -24.84 -8.57 5.41
N GLU A 328 -24.78 -8.96 4.14
CA GLU A 328 -23.68 -8.59 3.27
C GLU A 328 -23.80 -7.12 2.87
N PRO A 329 -22.69 -6.35 2.90
CA PRO A 329 -22.67 -4.98 2.41
C PRO A 329 -22.91 -4.94 0.90
N VAL A 330 -23.54 -3.88 0.44
CA VAL A 330 -23.81 -3.63 -0.97
C VAL A 330 -23.05 -2.39 -1.43
N PHE A 331 -22.19 -2.56 -2.43
CA PHE A 331 -21.42 -1.47 -2.99
C PHE A 331 -21.83 -1.17 -4.43
N VAL A 332 -21.96 0.10 -4.75
CA VAL A 332 -22.11 0.54 -6.13
C VAL A 332 -20.77 1.13 -6.57
N VAL A 333 -20.18 0.59 -7.62
CA VAL A 333 -18.89 1.04 -8.17
C VAL A 333 -19.05 1.73 -9.53
N GLY A 334 -18.04 2.47 -9.96
CA GLY A 334 -18.04 3.16 -11.24
C GLY A 334 -18.90 4.42 -11.28
N LEU A 335 -19.28 4.95 -10.14
CA LEU A 335 -19.96 6.22 -9.99
C LEU A 335 -18.98 7.39 -10.23
N LYS A 336 -19.54 8.60 -10.34
CA LYS A 336 -18.74 9.81 -10.39
C LYS A 336 -18.10 10.06 -9.02
N PRO A 337 -16.77 10.18 -8.93
CA PRO A 337 -16.09 10.38 -7.65
C PRO A 337 -16.57 11.61 -6.89
N ARG A 338 -16.70 11.49 -5.57
CA ARG A 338 -17.05 12.59 -4.65
C ARG A 338 -18.33 13.33 -5.04
N HIS A 339 -19.29 12.60 -5.56
CA HIS A 339 -20.54 13.17 -6.03
C HIS A 339 -21.70 12.74 -5.13
N ASP A 340 -22.64 13.67 -4.91
CA ASP A 340 -23.81 13.42 -4.09
C ASP A 340 -24.90 12.76 -4.93
N TYR A 341 -25.53 11.73 -4.39
CA TYR A 341 -26.60 10.95 -5.00
C TYR A 341 -27.82 10.96 -4.11
N LEU A 342 -28.98 11.18 -4.71
CA LEU A 342 -30.26 10.88 -4.11
C LEU A 342 -30.56 9.40 -4.35
N ILE A 343 -30.82 8.66 -3.29
CA ILE A 343 -31.12 7.23 -3.29
C ILE A 343 -32.59 7.06 -2.99
N GLU A 344 -33.34 6.46 -3.91
CA GLU A 344 -34.75 6.12 -3.76
C GLU A 344 -34.84 4.60 -3.64
N MET A 345 -35.43 4.09 -2.55
CA MET A 345 -35.64 2.67 -2.32
C MET A 345 -37.13 2.34 -2.38
N ASP A 346 -37.50 1.34 -3.19
CA ASP A 346 -38.84 0.82 -3.35
C ASP A 346 -39.89 1.89 -3.67
N ASP A 347 -39.50 2.97 -4.36
CA ASP A 347 -40.27 4.16 -4.72
C ASP A 347 -40.85 4.93 -3.50
N GLU A 348 -40.35 4.69 -2.28
CA GLU A 348 -40.90 5.30 -1.05
C GLU A 348 -39.84 6.02 -0.19
N GLU A 349 -38.68 5.40 0.07
CA GLU A 349 -37.65 5.95 0.94
C GLU A 349 -36.64 6.76 0.13
N MET A 350 -36.36 7.98 0.59
CA MET A 350 -35.36 8.85 -0.03
C MET A 350 -34.26 9.18 0.96
N SER A 351 -33.02 8.88 0.59
CA SER A 351 -31.82 9.27 1.34
C SER A 351 -30.79 9.93 0.43
N GLU A 352 -29.82 10.61 1.02
CA GLU A 352 -28.71 11.19 0.29
C GLU A 352 -27.42 10.55 0.75
N ALA A 353 -26.55 10.20 -0.19
CA ALA A 353 -25.20 9.73 0.12
C ALA A 353 -24.21 10.20 -0.93
N ARG A 354 -22.96 10.29 -0.51
CA ARG A 354 -21.84 10.76 -1.33
C ARG A 354 -20.92 9.60 -1.65
N SER A 355 -20.59 9.44 -2.93
CA SER A 355 -19.56 8.50 -3.36
C SER A 355 -18.18 8.96 -2.91
N ASP A 356 -17.31 7.99 -2.62
CA ASP A 356 -15.93 8.21 -2.23
C ASP A 356 -15.02 8.71 -3.39
N PRO A 357 -13.71 8.90 -3.17
CA PRO A 357 -12.77 9.30 -4.22
C PRO A 357 -12.66 8.34 -5.40
N GLY A 358 -12.94 7.04 -5.21
CA GLY A 358 -12.96 6.03 -6.26
C GLY A 358 -14.28 5.96 -7.03
N GLY A 359 -15.32 6.65 -6.55
CA GLY A 359 -16.68 6.52 -7.09
C GLY A 359 -17.38 5.26 -6.59
N ILE A 360 -17.09 4.86 -5.36
CA ILE A 360 -17.76 3.78 -4.64
C ILE A 360 -18.80 4.39 -3.70
N LEU A 361 -19.95 3.75 -3.63
CA LEU A 361 -21.02 4.09 -2.70
C LEU A 361 -21.41 2.83 -1.94
N ASP A 362 -21.34 2.90 -0.61
CA ASP A 362 -21.89 1.87 0.28
C ASP A 362 -23.38 2.13 0.45
N LEU A 363 -24.20 1.10 0.16
CA LEU A 363 -25.65 1.19 0.23
C LEU A 363 -26.18 0.42 1.44
N ASP A 364 -26.88 1.11 2.29
CA ASP A 364 -27.71 0.49 3.32
C ASP A 364 -29.03 -0.01 2.67
N VAL A 365 -29.16 -1.33 2.53
CA VAL A 365 -30.33 -1.96 1.91
C VAL A 365 -31.02 -2.92 2.89
N PRO A 366 -32.34 -3.13 2.78
CA PRO A 366 -33.03 -4.16 3.56
C PRO A 366 -32.45 -5.55 3.31
N HIS A 367 -32.16 -6.29 4.40
CA HIS A 367 -31.57 -7.64 4.32
C HIS A 367 -32.59 -8.79 4.25
N ASP A 368 -33.87 -8.49 4.40
CA ASP A 368 -34.97 -9.47 4.48
C ASP A 368 -35.75 -9.59 3.18
N ARG A 369 -35.48 -8.73 2.19
CA ARG A 369 -36.19 -8.69 0.92
C ARG A 369 -35.33 -8.12 -0.20
N GLU A 370 -35.73 -8.39 -1.44
CA GLU A 370 -35.20 -7.69 -2.61
C GLU A 370 -35.64 -6.21 -2.56
N ALA A 371 -34.71 -5.28 -2.70
CA ALA A 371 -34.99 -3.86 -2.76
C ALA A 371 -34.80 -3.28 -4.16
N GLY A 372 -35.73 -2.46 -4.61
CA GLY A 372 -35.62 -1.67 -5.83
C GLY A 372 -34.86 -0.38 -5.52
N VAL A 373 -33.70 -0.16 -6.12
CA VAL A 373 -32.86 1.03 -5.88
C VAL A 373 -32.83 1.89 -7.12
N ARG A 374 -32.97 3.20 -6.91
CA ARG A 374 -32.79 4.22 -7.95
C ARG A 374 -31.79 5.26 -7.47
N LEU A 375 -30.73 5.48 -8.26
CA LEU A 375 -29.72 6.49 -7.98
C LEU A 375 -29.89 7.69 -8.92
N GLN A 376 -29.96 8.88 -8.36
CA GLN A 376 -29.99 10.14 -9.11
C GLN A 376 -28.86 11.05 -8.65
N PRO A 377 -27.92 11.44 -9.55
CA PRO A 377 -26.91 12.43 -9.17
C PRO A 377 -27.58 13.77 -8.87
N THR A 378 -27.25 14.37 -7.74
CA THR A 378 -27.73 15.69 -7.39
C THR A 378 -27.10 16.76 -8.29
N GLY A 379 -27.89 17.74 -8.71
CA GLY A 379 -27.42 18.82 -9.60
C GLY A 379 -27.54 18.56 -11.10
N GLU A 380 -27.96 17.36 -11.56
CA GLU A 380 -28.43 17.16 -12.92
C GLU A 380 -29.94 17.44 -12.99
N PRO A 381 -30.41 18.28 -13.94
CA PRO A 381 -31.86 18.49 -14.10
C PRO A 381 -32.53 17.15 -14.39
N ALA A 382 -33.58 16.82 -13.63
CA ALA A 382 -34.39 15.65 -13.86
C ALA A 382 -34.83 15.65 -15.33
N LYS A 383 -34.46 14.61 -16.10
CA LYS A 383 -35.04 14.41 -17.44
C LYS A 383 -36.54 14.22 -17.23
N ALA A 384 -37.30 15.24 -17.58
CA ALA A 384 -38.74 15.21 -17.57
C ALA A 384 -39.21 13.95 -18.32
N THR A 385 -39.78 13.03 -17.59
CA THR A 385 -40.51 11.89 -18.20
C THR A 385 -41.72 12.52 -18.90
N ALA A 386 -41.60 12.69 -20.21
CA ALA A 386 -42.75 13.11 -21.02
C ALA A 386 -43.85 12.07 -20.83
N ARG A 387 -44.86 12.37 -20.00
CA ARG A 387 -46.17 11.72 -20.06
C ARG A 387 -46.72 12.07 -21.43
N LEU A 388 -46.69 11.11 -22.31
CA LEU A 388 -47.55 11.09 -23.47
C LEU A 388 -48.99 10.94 -22.92
N GLU A 389 -49.69 12.05 -22.71
CA GLU A 389 -51.14 12.06 -22.74
C GLU A 389 -51.53 11.80 -24.18
N GLN A 390 -52.04 10.64 -24.46
CA GLN A 390 -52.81 10.40 -25.70
C GLN A 390 -54.23 10.90 -25.49
N PRO A 391 -54.83 11.53 -26.54
CA PRO A 391 -56.18 12.05 -26.52
C PRO A 391 -57.27 10.95 -26.53
#